data_ddb8f0e53412d62e6288f52c21dd920e
#
_entry.id   ddb8f0e53412d62e6288f52c21dd920e
#
_cell.length_a   1.000
_cell.length_b   1.000
_cell.length_c   1.000
_cell.angle_alpha   90.00
_cell.angle_beta   90.00
_cell.angle_gamma   90.00
#
_symmetry.space_group_name_H-M   'P 1'
#
loop_
_entity.id
_entity.type
_entity.pdbx_description
1 polymer ?
#
loop_
_entity_poly.entity_id
_entity_poly.type
_entity_poly.pdbx_seq_one_letter_code
_entity_poly.pdbx_strand_id
1 'polypeptide(L)'
;RYEEKDRDKILNNKGKRRKKVCITVVLSIVFGGYLFINAWENAEKANQREMKRTESSKSEEKKSEKLDDRIKKKIYERDEEYLELALAYFLNVGDMKKSLKCLNQMENQTLAVNLKRLIKAYEKQKVPEEAEKFAASLAYLENEWKERSMQSEEKKKQAIQCLIRGYGLLDDKESSEKVLNLVEEGLKTDYLNDSAKRELLQYQASALEKEEKKEEAANIYAEILEDETEPGKREELYKKMVQLYETAGRRDMASDTCIQGIKELGESEELKLTHIRLICADPAVNRDTCALKIKEYVTEDTELLENAEFKKLQKEYGIKAEGGNIWVGR
;
A
#
# COMPACT_ATOMS: atom_id res chain seq x y z
N ARG A 1 35.54 -17.36 19.42
CA ARG A 1 34.52 -18.24 20.10
C ARG A 1 33.81 -17.59 21.28
N TYR A 2 34.40 -16.58 21.94
CA TYR A 2 33.77 -15.85 23.07
C TYR A 2 32.87 -14.69 22.58
N GLU A 3 33.24 -13.99 21.52
CA GLU A 3 32.44 -12.85 20.96
C GLU A 3 31.15 -13.28 20.27
N GLU A 4 31.07 -14.47 19.71
CA GLU A 4 29.87 -14.98 19.05
C GLU A 4 28.77 -15.36 20.04
N LYS A 5 29.13 -15.91 21.19
CA LYS A 5 28.16 -16.22 22.28
C LYS A 5 27.53 -14.98 22.93
N ASP A 6 28.23 -13.86 22.96
CA ASP A 6 27.70 -12.63 23.53
C ASP A 6 26.78 -11.89 22.52
N ARG A 7 27.04 -11.98 21.21
CA ARG A 7 26.12 -11.47 20.17
C ARG A 7 24.78 -12.20 20.21
N ASP A 8 24.79 -13.51 20.30
CA ASP A 8 23.57 -14.31 20.37
C ASP A 8 22.76 -14.06 21.63
N LYS A 9 23.41 -13.80 22.77
CA LYS A 9 22.74 -13.39 24.00
C LYS A 9 22.09 -12.01 23.90
N ILE A 10 22.74 -11.06 23.22
CA ILE A 10 22.20 -9.68 23.02
C ILE A 10 21.01 -9.70 22.05
N LEU A 11 21.07 -10.49 20.98
CA LEU A 11 19.99 -10.67 20.02
C LEU A 11 18.79 -11.36 20.65
N ASN A 12 19.03 -12.41 21.45
CA ASN A 12 17.97 -13.14 22.14
C ASN A 12 17.28 -12.28 23.25
N ASN A 13 18.04 -11.42 23.91
CA ASN A 13 17.49 -10.45 24.89
C ASN A 13 16.70 -9.32 24.23
N LYS A 14 17.12 -8.84 23.03
CA LYS A 14 16.34 -7.86 22.26
C LYS A 14 15.02 -8.46 21.75
N GLY A 15 15.04 -9.71 21.29
CA GLY A 15 13.83 -10.43 20.87
C GLY A 15 12.87 -10.68 22.03
N LYS A 16 13.37 -11.07 23.22
CA LYS A 16 12.55 -11.24 24.42
C LYS A 16 11.98 -9.92 24.97
N ARG A 17 12.74 -8.81 24.88
CA ARG A 17 12.24 -7.47 25.26
C ARG A 17 11.16 -7.00 24.29
N ARG A 18 11.33 -7.17 22.98
CA ARG A 18 10.29 -6.82 21.98
C ARG A 18 9.01 -7.63 22.17
N LYS A 19 9.11 -8.95 22.38
CA LYS A 19 7.95 -9.80 22.70
C LYS A 19 7.26 -9.38 24.01
N LYS A 20 8.00 -9.05 25.05
CA LYS A 20 7.42 -8.55 26.32
C LYS A 20 6.71 -7.21 26.14
N VAL A 21 7.29 -6.26 25.39
CA VAL A 21 6.67 -4.96 25.11
C VAL A 21 5.40 -5.15 24.27
N CYS A 22 5.41 -5.99 23.23
CA CYS A 22 4.21 -6.30 22.46
C CYS A 22 3.12 -6.97 23.32
N ILE A 23 3.48 -7.93 24.16
CA ILE A 23 2.52 -8.59 25.07
C ILE A 23 1.96 -7.60 26.08
N THR A 24 2.78 -6.69 26.62
CA THR A 24 2.32 -5.68 27.60
C THR A 24 1.38 -4.67 26.91
N VAL A 25 1.68 -4.25 25.68
CA VAL A 25 0.82 -3.35 24.91
C VAL A 25 -0.51 -4.05 24.55
N VAL A 26 -0.47 -5.30 24.08
CA VAL A 26 -1.67 -6.07 23.79
C VAL A 26 -2.50 -6.31 25.05
N LEU A 27 -1.88 -6.67 26.17
CA LEU A 27 -2.58 -6.84 27.44
C LEU A 27 -3.16 -5.52 27.97
N SER A 28 -2.47 -4.39 27.79
CA SER A 28 -2.99 -3.07 28.17
C SER A 28 -4.19 -2.67 27.29
N ILE A 29 -4.16 -2.98 26.00
CA ILE A 29 -5.28 -2.74 25.07
C ILE A 29 -6.47 -3.65 25.40
N VAL A 30 -6.21 -4.94 25.66
CA VAL A 30 -7.26 -5.91 26.03
C VAL A 30 -7.88 -5.57 27.41
N PHE A 31 -7.04 -5.21 28.39
CA PHE A 31 -7.51 -4.87 29.74
C PHE A 31 -8.21 -3.50 29.76
N GLY A 32 -7.67 -2.51 29.02
CA GLY A 32 -8.33 -1.22 28.81
C GLY A 32 -9.66 -1.38 28.07
N GLY A 33 -9.71 -2.21 27.04
CA GLY A 33 -10.93 -2.54 26.29
C GLY A 33 -11.97 -3.24 27.16
N TYR A 34 -11.56 -4.18 27.99
CA TYR A 34 -12.48 -4.87 28.91
C TYR A 34 -13.07 -3.92 29.97
N LEU A 35 -12.26 -3.06 30.57
CA LEU A 35 -12.73 -2.02 31.50
C LEU A 35 -13.66 -1.02 30.81
N PHE A 36 -13.37 -0.69 29.54
CA PHE A 36 -14.20 0.20 28.75
C PHE A 36 -15.55 -0.43 28.40
N ILE A 37 -15.59 -1.71 28.00
CA ILE A 37 -16.83 -2.42 27.71
C ILE A 37 -17.72 -2.45 28.97
N ASN A 38 -17.16 -2.75 30.13
CA ASN A 38 -17.91 -2.73 31.39
C ASN A 38 -18.39 -1.32 31.77
N ALA A 39 -17.57 -0.29 31.54
CA ALA A 39 -17.97 1.11 31.76
C ALA A 39 -19.05 1.55 30.79
N TRP A 40 -18.97 1.14 29.52
CA TRP A 40 -19.96 1.41 28.48
C TRP A 40 -21.30 0.72 28.78
N GLU A 41 -21.30 -0.57 29.10
CA GLU A 41 -22.53 -1.29 29.45
C GLU A 41 -23.20 -0.71 30.71
N ASN A 42 -22.39 -0.28 31.65
CA ASN A 42 -22.88 0.37 32.87
C ASN A 42 -23.44 1.79 32.59
N ALA A 43 -22.78 2.56 31.70
CA ALA A 43 -23.27 3.85 31.26
C ALA A 43 -24.56 3.75 30.42
N GLU A 44 -24.65 2.74 29.55
CA GLU A 44 -25.87 2.48 28.77
C GLU A 44 -27.04 2.04 29.65
N LYS A 45 -26.77 1.20 30.67
CA LYS A 45 -27.79 0.84 31.70
C LYS A 45 -28.18 2.02 32.59
N ALA A 46 -27.23 2.93 32.90
CA ALA A 46 -27.50 4.15 33.63
C ALA A 46 -28.39 5.12 32.81
N ASN A 47 -28.04 5.35 31.53
CA ASN A 47 -28.84 6.15 30.61
C ASN A 47 -30.26 5.61 30.38
N GLN A 48 -30.42 4.28 30.30
CA GLN A 48 -31.76 3.66 30.21
C GLN A 48 -32.55 3.81 31.50
N ARG A 49 -31.89 3.87 32.66
CA ARG A 49 -32.53 4.15 33.95
C ARG A 49 -32.88 5.61 34.13
N GLU A 50 -32.07 6.53 33.62
CA GLU A 50 -32.36 7.97 33.61
C GLU A 50 -33.50 8.33 32.67
N MET A 51 -33.57 7.73 31.45
CA MET A 51 -34.70 7.92 30.54
C MET A 51 -36.03 7.49 31.18
N LYS A 52 -36.03 6.46 32.02
CA LYS A 52 -37.21 6.03 32.76
C LYS A 52 -37.54 6.91 33.99
N ARG A 53 -36.58 7.71 34.49
CA ARG A 53 -36.81 8.64 35.61
C ARG A 53 -37.23 10.04 35.16
N THR A 54 -36.90 10.47 33.95
CA THR A 54 -37.21 11.80 33.42
C THR A 54 -38.67 11.96 32.98
N GLU A 55 -39.46 10.90 32.99
CA GLU A 55 -40.94 11.04 32.76
C GLU A 55 -41.69 11.57 33.98
N SER A 56 -41.07 11.76 35.16
CA SER A 56 -41.79 12.12 36.40
C SER A 56 -41.40 13.43 37.11
N SER A 57 -40.53 14.31 36.55
CA SER A 57 -40.20 15.58 37.23
C SER A 57 -39.91 16.73 36.29
N LYS A 58 -40.94 17.47 35.90
CA LYS A 58 -40.89 18.66 34.99
C LYS A 58 -40.59 20.00 35.68
N SER A 59 -40.04 20.09 36.91
CA SER A 59 -39.90 21.38 37.57
C SER A 59 -38.48 21.80 38.01
N GLU A 60 -37.44 21.05 37.76
CA GLU A 60 -36.03 21.42 38.09
C GLU A 60 -35.14 21.66 36.87
N GLU A 61 -35.69 21.73 35.67
CA GLU A 61 -34.99 21.62 34.39
C GLU A 61 -34.09 22.80 34.01
N LYS A 62 -34.32 24.04 34.46
CA LYS A 62 -33.63 25.22 33.90
C LYS A 62 -32.23 25.52 34.47
N LYS A 63 -31.82 24.93 35.64
CA LYS A 63 -30.46 25.07 36.16
C LYS A 63 -29.55 23.91 35.80
N SER A 64 -30.10 22.75 35.46
CA SER A 64 -29.44 21.53 35.02
C SER A 64 -28.91 21.65 33.59
N GLU A 65 -29.64 22.28 32.67
CA GLU A 65 -29.28 22.37 31.25
C GLU A 65 -27.88 22.98 30.99
N LYS A 66 -27.50 24.05 31.70
CA LYS A 66 -26.18 24.70 31.50
C LYS A 66 -25.00 23.90 32.05
N LEU A 67 -25.24 23.10 33.08
CA LEU A 67 -24.21 22.22 33.64
C LEU A 67 -24.08 20.97 32.78
N ASP A 68 -25.20 20.45 32.28
CA ASP A 68 -25.29 19.28 31.40
C ASP A 68 -24.60 19.54 30.04
N ASP A 69 -24.77 20.73 29.46
CA ASP A 69 -24.11 21.09 28.20
C ASP A 69 -22.59 21.25 28.35
N ARG A 70 -22.10 21.73 29.50
CA ARG A 70 -20.67 21.78 29.80
C ARG A 70 -20.08 20.40 30.08
N ILE A 71 -20.83 19.53 30.74
CA ILE A 71 -20.44 18.16 31.03
C ILE A 71 -20.51 17.33 29.73
N LYS A 72 -21.55 17.50 28.93
CA LYS A 72 -21.68 16.89 27.59
C LYS A 72 -20.54 17.32 26.68
N LYS A 73 -20.16 18.59 26.66
CA LYS A 73 -19.04 19.09 25.87
C LYS A 73 -17.68 18.53 26.31
N LYS A 74 -17.44 18.37 27.61
CA LYS A 74 -16.21 17.75 28.14
C LYS A 74 -16.18 16.22 27.99
N ILE A 75 -17.35 15.59 28.02
CA ILE A 75 -17.49 14.16 27.72
C ILE A 75 -17.30 13.96 26.22
N TYR A 76 -17.81 14.87 25.37
CA TYR A 76 -17.66 14.83 23.92
C TYR A 76 -16.19 14.94 23.47
N GLU A 77 -15.40 15.85 24.04
CA GLU A 77 -13.96 15.96 23.73
C GLU A 77 -13.14 14.73 24.21
N ARG A 78 -13.63 14.02 25.21
CA ARG A 78 -13.06 12.72 25.65
C ARG A 78 -13.61 11.53 24.85
N ASP A 79 -14.81 11.63 24.39
CA ASP A 79 -15.49 10.54 23.65
C ASP A 79 -14.84 10.25 22.30
N GLU A 80 -14.23 11.20 21.59
CA GLU A 80 -13.58 10.93 20.31
C GLU A 80 -12.34 10.06 20.47
N GLU A 81 -11.48 10.32 21.44
CA GLU A 81 -10.32 9.45 21.73
C GLU A 81 -10.75 8.05 22.19
N TYR A 82 -11.81 7.97 22.99
CA TYR A 82 -12.36 6.68 23.42
C TYR A 82 -13.05 5.93 22.28
N LEU A 83 -13.75 6.61 21.39
CA LEU A 83 -14.39 6.00 20.22
C LEU A 83 -13.33 5.48 19.23
N GLU A 84 -12.21 6.20 19.05
CA GLU A 84 -11.08 5.73 18.24
C GLU A 84 -10.43 4.47 18.83
N LEU A 85 -10.22 4.45 20.15
CA LEU A 85 -9.67 3.27 20.85
C LEU A 85 -10.65 2.09 20.80
N ALA A 86 -11.94 2.35 21.02
CA ALA A 86 -12.98 1.33 20.94
C ALA A 86 -13.13 0.77 19.52
N LEU A 87 -13.08 1.65 18.51
CA LEU A 87 -13.08 1.26 17.10
C LEU A 87 -11.91 0.35 16.78
N ALA A 88 -10.68 0.77 17.15
CA ALA A 88 -9.48 -0.04 16.95
C ALA A 88 -9.59 -1.42 17.62
N TYR A 89 -10.14 -1.47 18.84
CA TYR A 89 -10.36 -2.73 19.55
C TYR A 89 -11.38 -3.61 18.84
N PHE A 90 -12.56 -3.07 18.46
CA PHE A 90 -13.61 -3.87 17.82
C PHE A 90 -13.23 -4.34 16.42
N LEU A 91 -12.44 -3.56 15.67
CA LEU A 91 -11.85 -3.98 14.40
C LEU A 91 -10.88 -5.15 14.63
N ASN A 92 -10.04 -5.08 15.68
CA ASN A 92 -9.11 -6.15 16.03
C ASN A 92 -9.79 -7.48 16.40
N VAL A 93 -10.91 -7.41 17.11
CA VAL A 93 -11.64 -8.63 17.49
C VAL A 93 -12.67 -9.07 16.45
N GLY A 94 -12.79 -8.34 15.32
CA GLY A 94 -13.72 -8.66 14.24
C GLY A 94 -15.19 -8.40 14.60
N ASP A 95 -15.48 -7.58 15.60
CA ASP A 95 -16.85 -7.18 15.96
C ASP A 95 -17.31 -6.00 15.10
N MET A 96 -17.72 -6.32 13.87
CA MET A 96 -18.18 -5.32 12.89
C MET A 96 -19.33 -4.47 13.39
N LYS A 97 -20.31 -5.09 14.09
CA LYS A 97 -21.49 -4.37 14.58
C LYS A 97 -21.13 -3.28 15.58
N LYS A 98 -20.17 -3.55 16.49
CA LYS A 98 -19.70 -2.57 17.45
C LYS A 98 -18.76 -1.55 16.80
N SER A 99 -17.93 -1.96 15.84
CA SER A 99 -17.11 -1.06 15.04
C SER A 99 -17.94 0.02 14.36
N LEU A 100 -19.04 -0.37 13.73
CA LEU A 100 -19.96 0.57 13.10
C LEU A 100 -20.69 1.46 14.09
N LYS A 101 -21.08 0.92 15.25
CA LYS A 101 -21.68 1.76 16.30
C LYS A 101 -20.70 2.85 16.75
N CYS A 102 -19.41 2.54 16.87
CA CYS A 102 -18.39 3.54 17.14
C CYS A 102 -18.26 4.57 16.01
N LEU A 103 -18.18 4.11 14.75
CA LEU A 103 -18.08 4.98 13.58
C LEU A 103 -19.28 5.92 13.43
N ASN A 104 -20.49 5.44 13.74
CA ASN A 104 -21.71 6.26 13.67
C ASN A 104 -21.82 7.31 14.77
N GLN A 105 -21.07 7.17 15.85
CA GLN A 105 -21.04 8.12 16.96
C GLN A 105 -19.92 9.16 16.84
N MET A 106 -18.96 8.97 15.93
CA MET A 106 -17.89 9.94 15.67
C MET A 106 -18.41 11.13 14.88
N GLU A 107 -17.96 12.34 15.22
CA GLU A 107 -18.17 13.52 14.39
C GLU A 107 -17.46 13.35 13.03
N ASN A 108 -17.96 14.00 11.97
CA ASN A 108 -17.47 13.83 10.59
C ASN A 108 -17.74 12.44 9.98
N GLN A 109 -19.01 12.09 9.94
CA GLN A 109 -19.52 10.81 9.43
C GLN A 109 -19.50 10.70 7.90
N THR A 110 -18.45 11.13 7.22
CA THR A 110 -18.29 10.79 5.81
C THR A 110 -17.61 9.42 5.69
N LEU A 111 -18.09 8.62 4.74
CA LEU A 111 -17.48 7.31 4.48
C LEU A 111 -15.95 7.41 4.33
N ALA A 112 -15.46 8.43 3.62
CA ALA A 112 -14.04 8.65 3.41
C ALA A 112 -13.26 8.84 4.74
N VAL A 113 -13.83 9.53 5.72
CA VAL A 113 -13.21 9.70 7.05
C VAL A 113 -13.13 8.37 7.79
N ASN A 114 -14.20 7.60 7.75
CA ASN A 114 -14.27 6.29 8.39
C ASN A 114 -13.31 5.29 7.74
N LEU A 115 -13.20 5.29 6.42
CA LEU A 115 -12.23 4.49 5.68
C LEU A 115 -10.80 4.88 6.01
N LYS A 116 -10.47 6.18 6.06
CA LYS A 116 -9.13 6.65 6.46
C LYS A 116 -8.76 6.19 7.88
N ARG A 117 -9.71 6.23 8.83
CA ARG A 117 -9.50 5.74 10.20
C ARG A 117 -9.24 4.23 10.23
N LEU A 118 -10.03 3.46 9.49
CA LEU A 118 -9.88 2.01 9.36
C LEU A 118 -8.53 1.64 8.74
N ILE A 119 -8.16 2.26 7.64
CA ILE A 119 -6.88 2.05 6.95
C ILE A 119 -5.72 2.38 7.88
N LYS A 120 -5.76 3.54 8.55
CA LYS A 120 -4.71 3.95 9.50
C LYS A 120 -4.57 2.98 10.69
N ALA A 121 -5.68 2.42 11.16
CA ALA A 121 -5.65 1.41 12.23
C ALA A 121 -4.97 0.12 11.74
N TYR A 122 -5.29 -0.35 10.54
CA TYR A 122 -4.68 -1.53 9.94
C TYR A 122 -3.18 -1.32 9.63
N GLU A 123 -2.82 -0.19 9.03
CA GLU A 123 -1.41 0.16 8.73
C GLU A 123 -0.52 0.16 9.99
N LYS A 124 -1.07 0.57 11.14
CA LYS A 124 -0.32 0.56 12.41
C LYS A 124 -0.02 -0.83 12.92
N GLN A 125 -0.86 -1.78 12.65
CA GLN A 125 -0.75 -3.13 13.21
C GLN A 125 -0.07 -4.10 12.26
N LYS A 126 -0.35 -4.03 10.96
CA LYS A 126 0.18 -4.89 9.87
C LYS A 126 0.32 -6.36 10.30
N VAL A 127 -0.71 -6.89 10.95
CA VAL A 127 -0.72 -8.28 11.39
C VAL A 127 -1.44 -9.09 10.32
N PRO A 128 -0.78 -10.05 9.64
CA PRO A 128 -1.39 -10.84 8.57
C PRO A 128 -2.69 -11.54 9.01
N GLU A 129 -2.75 -11.96 10.28
CA GLU A 129 -3.92 -12.64 10.85
C GLU A 129 -5.17 -11.73 10.95
N GLU A 130 -5.02 -10.43 10.73
CA GLU A 130 -6.11 -9.46 10.74
C GLU A 130 -6.54 -8.99 9.34
N ALA A 131 -5.84 -9.43 8.29
CA ALA A 131 -6.15 -9.05 6.92
C ALA A 131 -7.59 -9.42 6.53
N GLU A 132 -8.04 -10.61 6.90
CA GLU A 132 -9.41 -11.09 6.61
C GLU A 132 -10.48 -10.21 7.31
N LYS A 133 -10.24 -9.84 8.57
CA LYS A 133 -11.14 -8.95 9.32
C LYS A 133 -11.15 -7.53 8.75
N PHE A 134 -10.00 -7.06 8.31
CA PHE A 134 -9.88 -5.76 7.66
C PHE A 134 -10.61 -5.76 6.31
N ALA A 135 -10.45 -6.80 5.48
CA ALA A 135 -11.18 -6.99 4.23
C ALA A 135 -12.69 -6.99 4.45
N ALA A 136 -13.18 -7.75 5.43
CA ALA A 136 -14.60 -7.78 5.79
C ALA A 136 -15.11 -6.40 6.24
N SER A 137 -14.29 -5.63 6.94
CA SER A 137 -14.62 -4.26 7.37
C SER A 137 -14.74 -3.29 6.19
N LEU A 138 -13.81 -3.40 5.24
CA LEU A 138 -13.84 -2.59 4.01
C LEU A 138 -15.09 -2.92 3.19
N ALA A 139 -15.38 -4.21 2.97
CA ALA A 139 -16.54 -4.66 2.23
C ALA A 139 -17.86 -4.20 2.88
N TYR A 140 -17.93 -4.23 4.21
CA TYR A 140 -19.09 -3.73 4.92
C TYR A 140 -19.28 -2.22 4.69
N LEU A 141 -18.23 -1.41 4.86
CA LEU A 141 -18.31 0.04 4.64
C LEU A 141 -18.61 0.39 3.18
N GLU A 142 -18.11 -0.39 2.23
CA GLU A 142 -18.41 -0.25 0.81
C GLU A 142 -19.90 -0.50 0.53
N ASN A 143 -20.49 -1.55 1.09
CA ASN A 143 -21.90 -1.88 0.92
C ASN A 143 -22.80 -0.80 1.54
N GLU A 144 -22.51 -0.38 2.78
CA GLU A 144 -23.22 0.74 3.42
C GLU A 144 -23.17 2.02 2.59
N TRP A 145 -22.05 2.29 1.91
CA TRP A 145 -21.90 3.44 1.03
C TRP A 145 -22.75 3.31 -0.22
N LYS A 146 -22.77 2.14 -0.88
CA LYS A 146 -23.58 1.89 -2.08
C LYS A 146 -25.08 2.04 -1.81
N GLU A 147 -25.52 1.66 -0.61
CA GLU A 147 -26.92 1.81 -0.19
C GLU A 147 -27.32 3.26 0.10
N ARG A 148 -26.36 4.12 0.47
CA ARG A 148 -26.61 5.56 0.76
C ARG A 148 -26.52 6.41 -0.50
N SER A 149 -27.50 6.35 -1.37
CA SER A 149 -27.50 6.90 -2.73
C SER A 149 -27.45 8.45 -2.88
N MET A 150 -27.18 9.22 -1.83
CA MET A 150 -27.22 10.70 -1.86
C MET A 150 -25.90 11.38 -1.49
N GLN A 151 -24.76 10.88 -2.00
CA GLN A 151 -23.49 11.56 -1.79
C GLN A 151 -23.13 12.45 -2.98
N SER A 152 -22.55 13.65 -2.71
CA SER A 152 -21.99 14.48 -3.77
C SER A 152 -20.85 13.75 -4.50
N GLU A 153 -20.62 14.10 -5.77
CA GLU A 153 -19.56 13.49 -6.59
C GLU A 153 -18.18 13.58 -5.92
N GLU A 154 -17.89 14.70 -5.23
CA GLU A 154 -16.64 14.86 -4.48
C GLU A 154 -16.51 13.85 -3.33
N LYS A 155 -17.59 13.56 -2.61
CA LYS A 155 -17.58 12.54 -1.54
C LYS A 155 -17.43 11.13 -2.09
N LYS A 156 -18.04 10.85 -3.25
CA LYS A 156 -17.86 9.57 -3.95
C LYS A 156 -16.41 9.35 -4.35
N LYS A 157 -15.79 10.35 -4.98
CA LYS A 157 -14.39 10.33 -5.36
C LYS A 157 -13.46 10.03 -4.19
N GLN A 158 -13.62 10.76 -3.08
CA GLN A 158 -12.83 10.52 -1.87
C GLN A 158 -13.03 9.13 -1.28
N ALA A 159 -14.26 8.60 -1.34
CA ALA A 159 -14.56 7.24 -0.88
C ALA A 159 -13.90 6.18 -1.78
N ILE A 160 -13.99 6.32 -3.10
CA ILE A 160 -13.35 5.43 -4.07
C ILE A 160 -11.83 5.40 -3.84
N GLN A 161 -11.18 6.55 -3.73
CA GLN A 161 -9.73 6.62 -3.44
C GLN A 161 -9.36 5.92 -2.13
N CYS A 162 -10.16 6.10 -1.08
CA CYS A 162 -9.92 5.41 0.19
C CYS A 162 -10.15 3.90 0.10
N LEU A 163 -11.15 3.43 -0.64
CA LEU A 163 -11.41 2.00 -0.86
C LEU A 163 -10.28 1.35 -1.66
N ILE A 164 -9.83 2.00 -2.74
CA ILE A 164 -8.69 1.55 -3.55
C ILE A 164 -7.45 1.39 -2.67
N ARG A 165 -7.14 2.40 -1.85
CA ARG A 165 -6.03 2.33 -0.91
C ARG A 165 -6.20 1.20 0.10
N GLY A 166 -7.39 1.03 0.66
CA GLY A 166 -7.68 -0.01 1.63
C GLY A 166 -7.50 -1.42 1.05
N TYR A 167 -8.14 -1.71 -0.07
CA TYR A 167 -8.00 -3.01 -0.75
C TYR A 167 -6.58 -3.23 -1.28
N GLY A 168 -5.88 -2.17 -1.71
CA GLY A 168 -4.49 -2.23 -2.16
C GLY A 168 -3.49 -2.66 -1.08
N LEU A 169 -3.83 -2.53 0.21
CA LEU A 169 -3.02 -3.02 1.32
C LEU A 169 -3.12 -4.55 1.52
N LEU A 170 -4.09 -5.18 0.91
CA LEU A 170 -4.33 -6.62 1.01
C LEU A 170 -3.61 -7.36 -0.12
N ASP A 171 -3.23 -8.59 0.16
CA ASP A 171 -2.39 -9.41 -0.73
C ASP A 171 -3.17 -10.63 -1.26
N ASP A 172 -4.49 -10.44 -1.45
CA ASP A 172 -5.36 -11.47 -1.99
C ASP A 172 -5.97 -11.07 -3.33
N LYS A 173 -6.36 -12.07 -4.12
CA LYS A 173 -6.88 -11.89 -5.48
C LYS A 173 -8.21 -11.13 -5.50
N GLU A 174 -9.11 -11.40 -4.55
CA GLU A 174 -10.42 -10.74 -4.49
C GLU A 174 -10.26 -9.23 -4.27
N SER A 175 -9.34 -8.84 -3.38
CA SER A 175 -9.01 -7.44 -3.13
C SER A 175 -8.37 -6.78 -4.36
N SER A 176 -7.52 -7.50 -5.10
CA SER A 176 -6.93 -6.99 -6.35
C SER A 176 -7.99 -6.75 -7.42
N GLU A 177 -8.93 -7.67 -7.63
CA GLU A 177 -10.06 -7.48 -8.54
C GLU A 177 -10.92 -6.27 -8.16
N LYS A 178 -11.16 -6.05 -6.84
CA LYS A 178 -11.87 -4.86 -6.37
C LYS A 178 -11.12 -3.57 -6.64
N VAL A 179 -9.79 -3.56 -6.46
CA VAL A 179 -8.95 -2.40 -6.83
C VAL A 179 -9.11 -2.08 -8.30
N LEU A 180 -9.01 -3.06 -9.20
CA LEU A 180 -9.15 -2.85 -10.64
C LEU A 180 -10.51 -2.23 -11.01
N ASN A 181 -11.61 -2.77 -10.46
CA ASN A 181 -12.94 -2.25 -10.71
C ASN A 181 -13.12 -0.81 -10.19
N LEU A 182 -12.62 -0.52 -8.98
CA LEU A 182 -12.72 0.82 -8.39
C LEU A 182 -11.83 1.83 -9.11
N VAL A 183 -10.66 1.43 -9.61
CA VAL A 183 -9.80 2.30 -10.43
C VAL A 183 -10.50 2.64 -11.73
N GLU A 184 -11.11 1.68 -12.42
CA GLU A 184 -11.87 1.93 -13.64
C GLU A 184 -13.03 2.93 -13.40
N GLU A 185 -13.73 2.81 -12.27
CA GLU A 185 -14.76 3.76 -11.87
C GLU A 185 -14.16 5.14 -11.56
N GLY A 186 -13.03 5.18 -10.83
CA GLY A 186 -12.34 6.42 -10.47
C GLY A 186 -11.82 7.18 -11.69
N LEU A 187 -11.24 6.49 -12.68
CA LEU A 187 -10.71 7.09 -13.90
C LEU A 187 -11.79 7.67 -14.83
N LYS A 188 -13.04 7.24 -14.71
CA LYS A 188 -14.19 7.79 -15.46
C LYS A 188 -14.66 9.14 -14.92
N THR A 189 -14.13 9.60 -13.80
CA THR A 189 -14.54 10.89 -13.21
C THR A 189 -13.77 12.05 -13.85
N ASP A 190 -14.50 13.05 -14.36
CA ASP A 190 -13.93 14.21 -15.10
C ASP A 190 -13.07 15.18 -14.27
N TYR A 191 -12.85 14.91 -12.99
CA TYR A 191 -12.22 15.84 -12.04
C TYR A 191 -10.94 15.31 -11.42
N LEU A 192 -10.27 14.33 -12.05
CA LEU A 192 -8.96 13.85 -11.59
C LEU A 192 -7.87 14.83 -12.04
N ASN A 193 -7.08 15.33 -11.09
CA ASN A 193 -5.81 15.96 -11.43
C ASN A 193 -4.76 14.87 -11.75
N ASP A 194 -3.70 15.25 -12.44
CA ASP A 194 -2.65 14.33 -12.89
C ASP A 194 -2.05 13.51 -11.75
N SER A 195 -1.87 14.12 -10.56
CA SER A 195 -1.37 13.42 -9.38
C SER A 195 -2.31 12.30 -8.90
N ALA A 196 -3.62 12.57 -8.87
CA ALA A 196 -4.62 11.57 -8.47
C ALA A 196 -4.76 10.46 -9.54
N LYS A 197 -4.71 10.82 -10.81
CA LYS A 197 -4.70 9.85 -11.91
C LYS A 197 -3.50 8.91 -11.78
N ARG A 198 -2.30 9.47 -11.57
CA ARG A 198 -1.08 8.69 -11.40
C ARG A 198 -1.16 7.75 -10.19
N GLU A 199 -1.69 8.20 -9.06
CA GLU A 199 -1.90 7.34 -7.89
C GLU A 199 -2.83 6.16 -8.21
N LEU A 200 -3.93 6.39 -8.93
CA LEU A 200 -4.85 5.32 -9.34
C LEU A 200 -4.16 4.32 -10.27
N LEU A 201 -3.39 4.78 -11.25
CA LEU A 201 -2.63 3.93 -12.15
C LEU A 201 -1.58 3.09 -11.41
N GLN A 202 -0.93 3.64 -10.38
CA GLN A 202 0.00 2.87 -9.52
C GLN A 202 -0.71 1.72 -8.79
N TYR A 203 -1.91 1.96 -8.24
CA TYR A 203 -2.71 0.89 -7.63
C TYR A 203 -3.16 -0.14 -8.67
N GLN A 204 -3.54 0.30 -9.87
CA GLN A 204 -3.90 -0.60 -10.97
C GLN A 204 -2.74 -1.51 -11.35
N ALA A 205 -1.56 -0.95 -11.59
CA ALA A 205 -0.37 -1.72 -11.93
C ALA A 205 -0.04 -2.75 -10.84
N SER A 206 -0.06 -2.33 -9.57
CA SER A 206 0.18 -3.23 -8.43
C SER A 206 -0.85 -4.36 -8.33
N ALA A 207 -2.12 -4.08 -8.57
CA ALA A 207 -3.17 -5.09 -8.57
C ALA A 207 -3.00 -6.10 -9.72
N LEU A 208 -2.64 -5.62 -10.92
CA LEU A 208 -2.35 -6.47 -12.08
C LEU A 208 -1.13 -7.37 -11.84
N GLU A 209 -0.08 -6.86 -11.16
CA GLU A 209 1.07 -7.68 -10.76
C GLU A 209 0.64 -8.82 -9.81
N LYS A 210 -0.19 -8.54 -8.83
CA LYS A 210 -0.71 -9.54 -7.89
C LYS A 210 -1.57 -10.60 -8.59
N GLU A 211 -2.28 -10.22 -9.67
CA GLU A 211 -3.03 -11.14 -10.51
C GLU A 211 -2.16 -11.86 -11.55
N GLU A 212 -0.86 -11.67 -11.53
CA GLU A 212 0.10 -12.20 -12.51
C GLU A 212 -0.11 -11.72 -13.95
N LYS A 213 -0.89 -10.67 -14.17
CA LYS A 213 -1.10 -10.00 -15.45
C LYS A 213 0.05 -9.04 -15.77
N LYS A 214 1.25 -9.60 -15.88
CA LYS A 214 2.53 -8.86 -15.89
C LYS A 214 2.67 -7.94 -17.09
N GLU A 215 2.22 -8.39 -18.26
CA GLU A 215 2.26 -7.57 -19.49
C GLU A 215 1.32 -6.36 -19.38
N GLU A 216 0.11 -6.58 -18.85
CA GLU A 216 -0.85 -5.50 -18.62
C GLU A 216 -0.32 -4.50 -17.55
N ALA A 217 0.30 -4.99 -16.49
CA ALA A 217 0.95 -4.13 -15.48
C ALA A 217 2.06 -3.26 -16.11
N ALA A 218 2.91 -3.84 -16.96
CA ALA A 218 3.95 -3.10 -17.66
C ALA A 218 3.38 -1.98 -18.55
N ASN A 219 2.25 -2.22 -19.22
CA ASN A 219 1.57 -1.22 -20.04
C ASN A 219 1.04 -0.05 -19.18
N ILE A 220 0.53 -0.32 -17.98
CA ILE A 220 0.13 0.74 -17.06
C ILE A 220 1.34 1.55 -16.57
N TYR A 221 2.49 0.90 -16.30
CA TYR A 221 3.72 1.64 -15.98
C TYR A 221 4.21 2.50 -17.14
N ALA A 222 3.99 2.08 -18.40
CA ALA A 222 4.29 2.92 -19.55
C ALA A 222 3.38 4.16 -19.59
N GLU A 223 2.09 4.05 -19.25
CA GLU A 223 1.19 5.21 -19.14
C GLU A 223 1.65 6.17 -18.02
N ILE A 224 2.08 5.64 -16.86
CA ILE A 224 2.63 6.47 -15.77
C ILE A 224 3.90 7.20 -16.22
N LEU A 225 4.74 6.54 -17.04
CA LEU A 225 6.00 7.09 -17.56
C LEU A 225 5.78 8.31 -18.45
N GLU A 226 4.67 8.38 -19.20
CA GLU A 226 4.36 9.53 -20.09
C GLU A 226 4.30 10.85 -19.31
N ASP A 227 3.76 10.82 -18.08
CA ASP A 227 3.58 12.01 -17.24
C ASP A 227 4.70 12.19 -16.20
N GLU A 228 5.69 11.26 -16.11
CA GLU A 228 6.78 11.36 -15.14
C GLU A 228 7.94 12.18 -15.71
N THR A 229 8.36 13.21 -14.97
CA THR A 229 9.43 14.13 -15.40
C THR A 229 10.74 13.94 -14.65
N GLU A 230 10.72 13.26 -13.51
CA GLU A 230 11.91 13.05 -12.68
C GLU A 230 12.77 11.91 -13.25
N PRO A 231 14.04 12.18 -13.64
CA PRO A 231 14.87 11.15 -14.31
C PRO A 231 15.04 9.87 -13.50
N GLY A 232 15.23 9.96 -12.18
CA GLY A 232 15.38 8.79 -11.31
C GLY A 232 14.13 7.93 -11.26
N LYS A 233 12.94 8.53 -11.20
CA LYS A 233 11.68 7.79 -11.24
C LYS A 233 11.40 7.19 -12.62
N ARG A 234 11.75 7.91 -13.69
CA ARG A 234 11.67 7.35 -15.06
C ARG A 234 12.53 6.09 -15.18
N GLU A 235 13.75 6.14 -14.67
CA GLU A 235 14.64 4.98 -14.67
C GLU A 235 14.03 3.80 -13.89
N GLU A 236 13.48 4.03 -12.69
CA GLU A 236 12.80 2.99 -11.91
C GLU A 236 11.60 2.38 -12.68
N LEU A 237 10.82 3.20 -13.38
CA LEU A 237 9.70 2.73 -14.18
C LEU A 237 10.19 1.86 -15.34
N TYR A 238 11.23 2.27 -16.08
CA TYR A 238 11.83 1.47 -17.13
C TYR A 238 12.31 0.10 -16.62
N LYS A 239 13.04 0.08 -15.51
CA LYS A 239 13.50 -1.17 -14.87
C LYS A 239 12.33 -2.07 -14.48
N LYS A 240 11.29 -1.49 -13.93
CA LYS A 240 10.09 -2.23 -13.54
C LYS A 240 9.37 -2.85 -14.73
N MET A 241 9.21 -2.09 -15.82
CA MET A 241 8.60 -2.58 -17.05
C MET A 241 9.43 -3.71 -17.66
N VAL A 242 10.76 -3.56 -17.73
CA VAL A 242 11.68 -4.61 -18.22
C VAL A 242 11.51 -5.89 -17.42
N GLN A 243 11.52 -5.80 -16.07
CA GLN A 243 11.34 -6.96 -15.22
C GLN A 243 9.99 -7.66 -15.45
N LEU A 244 8.92 -6.90 -15.63
CA LEU A 244 7.58 -7.43 -15.87
C LEU A 244 7.50 -8.13 -17.23
N TYR A 245 8.02 -7.53 -18.30
CA TYR A 245 8.06 -8.15 -19.62
C TYR A 245 8.93 -9.42 -19.64
N GLU A 246 10.09 -9.43 -18.97
CA GLU A 246 10.90 -10.64 -18.83
C GLU A 246 10.13 -11.77 -18.14
N THR A 247 9.49 -11.46 -17.00
CA THR A 247 8.75 -12.46 -16.24
C THR A 247 7.45 -12.91 -16.97
N ALA A 248 6.93 -12.09 -17.87
CA ALA A 248 5.85 -12.45 -18.80
C ALA A 248 6.34 -13.27 -20.01
N GLY A 249 7.65 -13.49 -20.14
CA GLY A 249 8.23 -14.19 -21.29
C GLY A 249 8.36 -13.33 -22.56
N ARG A 250 8.10 -12.03 -22.47
CA ARG A 250 8.13 -11.06 -23.56
C ARG A 250 9.51 -10.39 -23.66
N ARG A 251 10.52 -11.20 -24.05
CA ARG A 251 11.89 -10.72 -24.20
C ARG A 251 12.06 -9.63 -25.23
N ASP A 252 11.27 -9.68 -26.30
CA ASP A 252 11.16 -8.63 -27.31
C ASP A 252 10.82 -7.27 -26.68
N MET A 253 9.74 -7.21 -25.93
CA MET A 253 9.30 -5.99 -25.25
C MET A 253 10.28 -5.53 -24.17
N ALA A 254 10.88 -6.46 -23.42
CA ALA A 254 11.89 -6.13 -22.43
C ALA A 254 13.13 -5.47 -23.07
N SER A 255 13.62 -6.02 -24.18
CA SER A 255 14.73 -5.46 -24.95
C SER A 255 14.42 -4.07 -25.51
N ASP A 256 13.26 -3.90 -26.13
CA ASP A 256 12.83 -2.61 -26.68
C ASP A 256 12.68 -1.55 -25.57
N THR A 257 12.14 -1.95 -24.41
CA THR A 257 12.02 -1.07 -23.24
C THR A 257 13.38 -0.63 -22.71
N CYS A 258 14.39 -1.53 -22.68
CA CYS A 258 15.76 -1.16 -22.33
C CYS A 258 16.32 -0.12 -23.31
N ILE A 259 16.18 -0.35 -24.62
CA ILE A 259 16.68 0.56 -25.68
C ILE A 259 16.03 1.94 -25.52
N GLN A 260 14.71 1.97 -25.32
CA GLN A 260 13.99 3.23 -25.14
C GLN A 260 14.49 3.97 -23.89
N GLY A 261 14.58 3.27 -22.75
CA GLY A 261 15.08 3.87 -21.50
C GLY A 261 16.52 4.41 -21.62
N ILE A 262 17.42 3.65 -22.25
CA ILE A 262 18.80 4.09 -22.52
C ILE A 262 18.80 5.35 -23.39
N LYS A 263 17.99 5.38 -24.45
CA LYS A 263 17.90 6.53 -25.34
C LYS A 263 17.38 7.79 -24.64
N GLU A 264 16.41 7.65 -23.75
CA GLU A 264 15.81 8.80 -23.06
C GLU A 264 16.63 9.28 -21.86
N LEU A 265 17.25 8.36 -21.11
CA LEU A 265 18.00 8.69 -19.89
C LEU A 265 19.49 8.92 -20.16
N GLY A 266 20.02 8.39 -21.25
CA GLY A 266 21.41 8.56 -21.67
C GLY A 266 22.41 7.71 -20.88
N GLU A 267 22.40 7.76 -19.56
CA GLU A 267 23.47 7.23 -18.69
C GLU A 267 23.04 6.06 -17.79
N SER A 268 21.94 5.35 -18.10
CA SER A 268 21.52 4.21 -17.26
C SER A 268 22.39 2.98 -17.51
N GLU A 269 23.42 2.82 -16.68
CA GLU A 269 24.31 1.66 -16.68
C GLU A 269 23.54 0.35 -16.45
N GLU A 270 22.56 0.36 -15.54
CA GLU A 270 21.75 -0.83 -15.22
C GLU A 270 20.89 -1.28 -16.40
N LEU A 271 20.29 -0.37 -17.16
CA LEU A 271 19.54 -0.71 -18.37
C LEU A 271 20.46 -1.22 -19.48
N LYS A 272 21.68 -0.66 -19.64
CA LYS A 272 22.69 -1.16 -20.58
C LYS A 272 23.07 -2.60 -20.24
N LEU A 273 23.38 -2.87 -18.97
CA LEU A 273 23.72 -4.23 -18.48
C LEU A 273 22.57 -5.23 -18.68
N THR A 274 21.36 -4.81 -18.35
CA THR A 274 20.18 -5.64 -18.53
C THR A 274 19.94 -5.95 -20.00
N HIS A 275 20.08 -4.96 -20.89
CA HIS A 275 19.95 -5.17 -22.34
C HIS A 275 21.02 -6.13 -22.88
N ILE A 276 22.29 -5.99 -22.44
CA ILE A 276 23.37 -6.93 -22.82
C ILE A 276 23.00 -8.35 -22.39
N ARG A 277 22.51 -8.54 -21.18
CA ARG A 277 22.07 -9.85 -20.70
C ARG A 277 20.94 -10.42 -21.56
N LEU A 278 19.93 -9.62 -21.88
CA LEU A 278 18.77 -10.03 -22.66
C LEU A 278 19.20 -10.49 -24.08
N ILE A 279 19.98 -9.68 -24.78
CA ILE A 279 20.39 -10.02 -26.16
C ILE A 279 21.38 -11.19 -26.20
N CYS A 280 22.26 -11.34 -25.20
CA CYS A 280 23.18 -12.47 -25.14
C CYS A 280 22.49 -13.78 -24.75
N ALA A 281 21.42 -13.72 -23.96
CA ALA A 281 20.62 -14.88 -23.56
C ALA A 281 19.62 -15.32 -24.64
N ASP A 282 19.34 -14.48 -25.63
CA ASP A 282 18.39 -14.81 -26.68
C ASP A 282 19.07 -15.59 -27.81
N PRO A 283 18.69 -16.87 -28.06
CA PRO A 283 19.27 -17.67 -29.12
C PRO A 283 18.93 -17.15 -30.54
N ALA A 284 17.89 -16.32 -30.67
CA ALA A 284 17.51 -15.71 -31.93
C ALA A 284 18.39 -14.54 -32.36
N VAL A 285 19.10 -13.93 -31.37
CA VAL A 285 19.99 -12.78 -31.62
C VAL A 285 21.36 -13.27 -32.06
N ASN A 286 21.83 -12.78 -33.22
CA ASN A 286 23.15 -13.13 -33.73
C ASN A 286 24.25 -12.55 -32.79
N ARG A 287 25.32 -13.33 -32.57
CA ARG A 287 26.48 -12.95 -31.74
C ARG A 287 27.18 -11.69 -32.23
N ASP A 288 27.27 -11.50 -33.54
CA ASP A 288 27.86 -10.27 -34.10
C ASP A 288 27.00 -9.05 -33.78
N THR A 289 25.67 -9.21 -33.75
CA THR A 289 24.74 -8.15 -33.34
C THR A 289 24.92 -7.84 -31.87
N CYS A 290 25.06 -8.86 -31.01
CA CYS A 290 25.35 -8.66 -29.57
C CYS A 290 26.68 -7.91 -29.41
N ALA A 291 27.75 -8.34 -30.11
CA ALA A 291 29.07 -7.73 -30.02
C ALA A 291 29.06 -6.26 -30.49
N LEU A 292 28.34 -5.94 -31.57
CA LEU A 292 28.20 -4.55 -32.04
C LEU A 292 27.48 -3.67 -31.01
N LYS A 293 26.39 -4.18 -30.39
CA LYS A 293 25.64 -3.41 -29.41
C LYS A 293 26.44 -3.21 -28.11
N ILE A 294 27.15 -4.22 -27.65
CA ILE A 294 28.04 -4.11 -26.48
C ILE A 294 29.16 -3.10 -26.78
N LYS A 295 29.74 -3.15 -28.00
CA LYS A 295 30.76 -2.18 -28.41
C LYS A 295 30.25 -0.75 -28.39
N GLU A 296 29.03 -0.51 -28.84
CA GLU A 296 28.37 0.80 -28.77
C GLU A 296 28.32 1.29 -27.32
N TYR A 297 27.78 0.50 -26.40
CA TYR A 297 27.65 0.86 -24.97
C TYR A 297 29.00 1.11 -24.28
N VAL A 298 30.00 0.25 -24.55
CA VAL A 298 31.36 0.39 -23.97
C VAL A 298 32.08 1.61 -24.56
N THR A 299 31.78 1.99 -25.81
CA THR A 299 32.38 3.19 -26.43
C THR A 299 31.80 4.45 -25.85
N GLU A 300 30.50 4.48 -25.55
CA GLU A 300 29.83 5.58 -24.90
C GLU A 300 30.19 5.69 -23.41
N ASP A 301 30.40 4.56 -22.76
CA ASP A 301 30.64 4.44 -21.33
C ASP A 301 31.77 3.41 -21.06
N THR A 302 33.00 3.92 -20.99
CA THR A 302 34.18 3.09 -20.78
C THR A 302 34.26 2.49 -19.37
N GLU A 303 33.56 3.09 -18.37
CA GLU A 303 33.53 2.59 -17.00
C GLU A 303 32.75 1.27 -16.90
N LEU A 304 31.86 1.01 -17.87
CA LEU A 304 31.10 -0.24 -17.98
C LEU A 304 32.02 -1.49 -17.95
N LEU A 305 33.24 -1.37 -18.53
CA LEU A 305 34.21 -2.48 -18.52
C LEU A 305 34.71 -2.85 -17.10
N GLU A 306 34.70 -1.89 -16.20
CA GLU A 306 35.12 -2.10 -14.80
C GLU A 306 33.97 -2.53 -13.91
N ASN A 307 32.73 -2.43 -14.39
CA ASN A 307 31.54 -2.82 -13.64
C ASN A 307 31.55 -4.30 -13.26
N ALA A 308 31.22 -4.63 -12.01
CA ALA A 308 31.25 -6.00 -11.49
C ALA A 308 30.22 -6.91 -12.18
N GLU A 309 29.05 -6.36 -12.53
CA GLU A 309 28.01 -7.12 -13.23
C GLU A 309 28.41 -7.39 -14.68
N PHE A 310 28.97 -6.39 -15.37
CA PHE A 310 29.53 -6.62 -16.70
C PHE A 310 30.59 -7.72 -16.71
N LYS A 311 31.48 -7.76 -15.71
CA LYS A 311 32.49 -8.83 -15.56
C LYS A 311 31.85 -10.23 -15.35
N LYS A 312 30.66 -10.30 -14.73
CA LYS A 312 29.88 -11.54 -14.66
C LYS A 312 29.33 -11.91 -16.03
N LEU A 313 28.73 -10.98 -16.74
CA LEU A 313 28.22 -11.21 -18.09
C LEU A 313 29.35 -11.64 -19.05
N GLN A 314 30.54 -11.04 -18.93
CA GLN A 314 31.71 -11.47 -19.70
C GLN A 314 32.02 -12.95 -19.51
N LYS A 315 32.00 -13.44 -18.28
CA LYS A 315 32.25 -14.86 -17.97
C LYS A 315 31.11 -15.76 -18.46
N GLU A 316 29.88 -15.32 -18.26
CA GLU A 316 28.68 -16.10 -18.58
C GLU A 316 28.52 -16.29 -20.10
N TYR A 317 28.69 -15.22 -20.88
CA TYR A 317 28.47 -15.22 -22.33
C TYR A 317 29.75 -15.23 -23.15
N GLY A 318 30.92 -15.39 -22.51
CA GLY A 318 32.19 -15.41 -23.21
C GLY A 318 32.53 -14.09 -23.91
N ILE A 319 32.11 -12.95 -23.33
CA ILE A 319 32.38 -11.62 -23.90
C ILE A 319 33.85 -11.28 -23.68
N LYS A 320 34.56 -10.97 -24.77
CA LYS A 320 35.94 -10.49 -24.76
C LYS A 320 36.02 -9.05 -25.27
N ALA A 321 36.73 -8.20 -24.56
CA ALA A 321 36.97 -6.82 -24.93
C ALA A 321 38.48 -6.58 -24.99
N GLU A 322 39.04 -6.43 -26.17
CA GLU A 322 40.46 -6.21 -26.39
C GLU A 322 40.70 -5.25 -27.56
N GLY A 323 41.55 -4.24 -27.37
CA GLY A 323 41.92 -3.31 -28.44
C GLY A 323 40.73 -2.57 -29.07
N GLY A 324 39.65 -2.29 -28.30
CA GLY A 324 38.47 -1.62 -28.80
C GLY A 324 37.54 -2.53 -29.61
N ASN A 325 37.77 -3.81 -29.65
CA ASN A 325 36.88 -4.80 -30.28
C ASN A 325 36.19 -5.66 -29.23
N ILE A 326 34.96 -6.05 -29.56
CA ILE A 326 34.14 -6.92 -28.70
C ILE A 326 33.83 -8.22 -29.47
N TRP A 327 33.94 -9.34 -28.79
CA TRP A 327 33.50 -10.65 -29.28
C TRP A 327 32.58 -11.27 -28.24
N VAL A 328 31.61 -12.04 -28.70
CA VAL A 328 30.68 -12.78 -27.85
C VAL A 328 30.84 -14.28 -28.19
N GLY A 329 31.20 -15.05 -27.16
CA GLY A 329 31.39 -16.51 -27.29
C GLY A 329 30.07 -17.27 -27.49
N ARG A 330 30.19 -18.56 -27.60
CA ARG A 330 29.03 -19.48 -27.67
C ARG A 330 28.54 -19.82 -26.29
#